data_bcd2f6bc91e8d4bc521ba8561c971d31
#
_entry.id   bcd2f6bc91e8d4bc521ba8561c971d31
#
_cell.length_a   1.000
_cell.length_b   1.000
_cell.length_c   1.000
_cell.angle_alpha   90.00
_cell.angle_beta   90.00
_cell.angle_gamma   90.00
#
_symmetry.space_group_name_H-M   'P 1'
#
loop_
_entity.id
_entity.type
_entity.pdbx_description
1 polymer ?
#
loop_
_entity_poly.entity_id
_entity_poly.type
_entity_poly.pdbx_seq_one_letter_code
_entity_poly.pdbx_strand_id
1 'polypeptide(L)'
;MAAAAAAVASSSSPLSLFSCFSSSSSSSKSPSHSPRLIRAFGPNFSTSVPPRLLLKRSDKSIACPSRIFLLLQRLTPITATSGLFESVITVLASVALSASLLVSDVDPASAFVVTTPRRLQSDELATVRLFQENTPSVVYITNLAARQDAFTLDVLEVPQGSGSGFVWDKDGHIVTNYHVIRGASDLRVTLADQTTYEARVVGFDQDKDVAVLRIDAPKEKLRPIPVGISSDLLVGQKVYAIGNPFGLDHTLTTGVISGLRREISSAATGRPIQDVIQTDAAINPGNSGGPLLDSSGNLIGINTAIYSPSGASSGVGFSIPVDTVNGIVDQIVKFGKVTRPILGIKFAPDQSVEQLGVSGVLVLDAPANGPAGKAGLQPTKRDAYGRLILGDIITSVNGKKVTNGSDLYRILDQCKVGDTVTVEVLRGDHKEKISVVLEPKPDES
;
A
#
# COMPACT_ATOMS: atom_id res chain seq x y z
N MET A 1 -42.44 45.46 -20.12
CA MET A 1 -43.50 45.82 -19.17
C MET A 1 -43.24 45.05 -17.89
N ALA A 2 -42.93 45.83 -16.88
CA ALA A 2 -43.24 45.75 -15.47
C ALA A 2 -42.58 44.56 -14.73
N ALA A 3 -41.54 44.77 -13.94
CA ALA A 3 -41.44 45.43 -12.61
C ALA A 3 -42.18 44.57 -11.56
N ALA A 4 -41.66 44.20 -10.40
CA ALA A 4 -40.85 44.82 -9.37
C ALA A 4 -40.48 43.79 -8.33
N ALA A 5 -39.31 43.86 -7.77
CA ALA A 5 -38.90 44.43 -6.46
C ALA A 5 -39.06 43.42 -5.29
N ALA A 6 -38.01 42.98 -4.71
CA ALA A 6 -37.21 43.46 -3.56
C ALA A 6 -37.78 43.09 -2.19
N ALA A 7 -36.96 42.46 -1.35
CA ALA A 7 -36.70 42.79 0.05
C ALA A 7 -35.64 41.85 0.65
N VAL A 8 -34.58 42.35 0.97
CA VAL A 8 -33.58 42.49 2.01
C VAL A 8 -34.11 42.15 3.41
N ALA A 9 -33.43 41.31 4.13
CA ALA A 9 -33.19 41.42 5.56
C ALA A 9 -31.97 40.59 6.01
N SER A 10 -31.03 41.33 6.45
CA SER A 10 -29.85 41.06 7.25
C SER A 10 -30.15 40.62 8.67
N SER A 11 -29.28 39.81 9.26
CA SER A 11 -28.78 39.94 10.65
C SER A 11 -27.83 38.77 10.96
N SER A 12 -26.54 38.98 11.05
CA SER A 12 -25.75 39.32 12.25
C SER A 12 -25.40 38.09 13.10
N SER A 13 -24.09 37.81 13.11
CA SER A 13 -23.33 36.98 14.07
C SER A 13 -23.45 37.51 15.51
N PRO A 14 -23.06 36.73 16.55
CA PRO A 14 -21.78 37.07 17.12
C PRO A 14 -20.87 35.85 17.54
N LEU A 15 -19.61 36.17 17.56
CA LEU A 15 -18.48 35.54 18.25
C LEU A 15 -18.68 35.47 19.78
N SER A 16 -18.22 34.41 20.43
CA SER A 16 -17.72 34.52 21.78
C SER A 16 -16.57 33.55 22.03
N LEU A 17 -15.50 34.18 22.46
CA LEU A 17 -14.23 33.71 23.00
C LEU A 17 -14.38 33.22 24.46
N PHE A 18 -13.29 32.63 24.98
CA PHE A 18 -12.91 32.34 26.37
C PHE A 18 -13.26 30.90 26.88
N SER A 19 -12.41 30.21 27.62
CA SER A 19 -11.04 30.44 28.17
C SER A 19 -10.56 29.12 28.78
N CYS A 20 -9.25 29.01 28.93
CA CYS A 20 -8.53 28.03 29.76
C CYS A 20 -8.99 28.01 31.20
N PHE A 21 -8.99 26.82 31.81
CA PHE A 21 -8.59 26.68 33.24
C PHE A 21 -7.94 25.33 33.47
N SER A 22 -6.82 25.38 34.14
CA SER A 22 -5.95 24.33 34.63
C SER A 22 -6.29 23.90 36.08
N SER A 23 -5.75 22.72 36.46
CA SER A 23 -5.43 22.22 37.82
C SER A 23 -6.61 21.67 38.63
N SER A 24 -6.51 20.53 39.25
CA SER A 24 -5.58 20.05 40.29
C SER A 24 -5.99 18.63 40.77
N SER A 25 -4.98 17.87 41.07
CA SER A 25 -4.81 16.74 41.98
C SER A 25 -5.87 16.43 42.99
N SER A 26 -6.22 15.14 43.15
CA SER A 26 -6.31 14.50 44.46
C SER A 26 -6.22 12.97 44.38
N SER A 27 -5.38 12.46 45.25
CA SER A 27 -5.04 11.09 45.58
C SER A 27 -6.16 10.33 46.26
N SER A 28 -6.30 9.02 46.02
CA SER A 28 -6.55 8.05 47.10
C SER A 28 -6.45 6.59 46.66
N LYS A 29 -5.48 5.92 47.24
CA LYS A 29 -5.48 4.58 47.86
C LYS A 29 -5.97 3.37 47.08
N SER A 30 -4.97 2.52 46.73
CA SER A 30 -5.09 1.06 46.58
C SER A 30 -5.42 0.35 47.89
N PRO A 31 -5.94 -0.87 47.81
CA PRO A 31 -5.34 -1.94 48.61
C PRO A 31 -4.90 -3.16 47.77
N SER A 32 -3.80 -3.65 48.24
CA SER A 32 -3.06 -4.87 47.92
C SER A 32 -3.87 -6.15 48.11
N HIS A 33 -3.72 -7.12 47.18
CA HIS A 33 -3.73 -8.53 47.57
C HIS A 33 -2.75 -9.30 46.67
N SER A 34 -1.80 -9.93 47.31
CA SER A 34 -0.75 -10.80 46.78
C SER A 34 -1.19 -12.28 46.71
N PRO A 35 -0.36 -13.20 46.22
CA PRO A 35 -0.76 -14.19 45.25
C PRO A 35 -0.85 -15.61 45.83
N ARG A 36 -1.55 -16.50 45.13
CA ARG A 36 -1.46 -17.94 45.37
C ARG A 36 -0.71 -18.66 44.23
N LEU A 37 0.39 -19.27 44.66
CA LEU A 37 1.13 -20.29 43.89
C LEU A 37 0.24 -21.46 43.50
N ILE A 38 0.29 -21.89 42.25
CA ILE A 38 -0.02 -23.26 41.84
C ILE A 38 1.14 -23.78 41.01
N ARG A 39 1.57 -24.97 41.45
CA ARG A 39 2.72 -25.76 41.03
C ARG A 39 2.65 -26.18 39.56
N ALA A 40 3.81 -26.14 38.93
CA ALA A 40 4.14 -26.72 37.62
C ALA A 40 4.18 -28.25 37.65
N PHE A 41 3.68 -28.84 36.56
CA PHE A 41 4.09 -30.18 36.10
C PHE A 41 4.72 -29.99 34.74
N GLY A 42 6.01 -30.31 34.65
CA GLY A 42 6.70 -30.41 33.37
C GLY A 42 6.70 -31.85 32.85
N PRO A 43 6.93 -32.02 31.58
CA PRO A 43 7.68 -33.20 31.12
C PRO A 43 8.96 -32.81 30.36
N ASN A 44 9.98 -33.57 30.67
CA ASN A 44 11.30 -33.66 30.08
C ASN A 44 11.25 -33.73 28.56
N PHE A 45 12.02 -32.87 27.87
CA PHE A 45 12.53 -33.17 26.55
C PHE A 45 14.06 -33.02 26.54
N SER A 46 14.70 -34.12 26.27
CA SER A 46 16.12 -34.36 26.06
C SER A 46 16.59 -33.59 24.82
N THR A 47 17.53 -32.66 25.01
CA THR A 47 18.24 -31.99 23.92
C THR A 47 19.53 -32.74 23.61
N SER A 48 19.59 -33.41 22.48
CA SER A 48 20.81 -33.89 21.86
C SER A 48 21.43 -32.76 21.01
N VAL A 49 22.60 -32.30 21.39
CA VAL A 49 23.46 -31.34 20.68
C VAL A 49 24.30 -32.10 19.66
N PRO A 50 24.36 -31.73 18.39
CA PRO A 50 25.31 -32.30 17.43
C PRO A 50 26.69 -31.66 17.56
N PRO A 51 27.78 -32.36 17.19
CA PRO A 51 29.16 -31.98 17.50
C PRO A 51 29.66 -30.80 16.63
N ARG A 52 30.38 -29.91 17.27
CA ARG A 52 31.13 -28.80 16.65
C ARG A 52 32.23 -29.35 15.72
N LEU A 53 32.13 -28.94 14.45
CA LEU A 53 33.26 -29.03 13.51
C LEU A 53 34.30 -27.96 13.88
N LEU A 54 35.48 -28.45 14.28
CA LEU A 54 36.68 -27.67 14.50
C LEU A 54 37.25 -27.19 13.14
N LEU A 55 37.01 -25.94 12.79
CA LEU A 55 37.72 -25.27 11.72
C LEU A 55 39.07 -24.78 12.28
N LYS A 56 40.16 -25.37 11.80
CA LYS A 56 41.54 -24.94 12.01
C LYS A 56 41.68 -23.48 11.53
N ARG A 57 41.90 -22.60 12.47
CA ARG A 57 42.31 -21.21 12.25
C ARG A 57 43.79 -21.17 11.95
N SER A 58 44.13 -20.83 10.73
CA SER A 58 45.54 -20.53 10.36
C SER A 58 45.84 -19.13 10.85
N ASP A 59 46.62 -19.06 11.94
CA ASP A 59 47.18 -17.82 12.44
C ASP A 59 48.30 -17.34 11.49
N LYS A 60 47.97 -16.33 10.70
CA LYS A 60 49.00 -15.40 10.20
C LYS A 60 48.85 -14.09 10.96
N SER A 61 49.61 -13.96 12.01
CA SER A 61 49.80 -12.73 12.77
C SER A 61 50.41 -11.65 11.88
N ILE A 62 49.61 -10.65 11.53
CA ILE A 62 50.13 -9.39 11.01
C ILE A 62 50.59 -8.58 12.23
N ALA A 63 51.93 -8.45 12.36
CA ALA A 63 52.58 -7.69 13.41
C ALA A 63 52.17 -6.20 13.29
N CYS A 64 51.57 -5.70 14.32
CA CYS A 64 51.33 -4.27 14.54
C CYS A 64 52.66 -3.61 14.99
N PRO A 65 53.10 -2.54 14.37
CA PRO A 65 54.38 -1.89 14.78
C PRO A 65 54.17 -0.95 15.97
N SER A 66 54.04 -1.56 17.16
CA SER A 66 53.99 -0.80 18.42
C SER A 66 55.39 -0.51 19.01
N ARG A 67 56.45 -0.40 18.19
CA ARG A 67 57.82 -0.17 18.66
C ARG A 67 58.36 1.26 18.50
N ILE A 68 57.55 2.19 18.03
CA ILE A 68 58.00 3.59 17.87
C ILE A 68 57.72 4.44 19.11
N PHE A 69 56.87 4.02 20.02
CA PHE A 69 56.51 4.86 21.18
C PHE A 69 57.41 4.70 22.40
N LEU A 70 58.36 3.74 22.41
CA LEU A 70 59.23 3.47 23.56
C LEU A 70 60.64 4.02 23.39
N LEU A 71 61.00 4.70 22.29
CA LEU A 71 62.33 5.27 22.05
C LEU A 71 62.39 6.76 22.35
N LEU A 72 61.32 7.42 22.73
CA LEU A 72 61.30 8.85 23.08
C LEU A 72 61.43 9.16 24.59
N GLN A 73 61.53 8.14 25.45
CA GLN A 73 61.61 8.36 26.90
C GLN A 73 63.01 8.24 27.52
N ARG A 74 64.08 8.16 26.71
CA ARG A 74 65.49 8.18 27.26
C ARG A 74 66.32 9.24 26.58
N LEU A 75 65.93 10.50 26.70
CA LEU A 75 66.86 11.61 26.51
C LEU A 75 66.86 12.41 27.81
N THR A 76 67.95 12.18 28.62
CA THR A 76 68.32 12.97 29.78
C THR A 76 68.69 14.39 29.35
N PRO A 77 68.55 15.42 30.23
CA PRO A 77 68.76 16.79 29.87
C PRO A 77 70.30 17.06 29.74
N ILE A 78 70.69 17.51 28.59
CA ILE A 78 72.03 18.10 28.38
C ILE A 78 71.86 19.60 28.56
N THR A 79 72.62 20.11 29.47
CA THR A 79 72.71 21.50 29.90
C THR A 79 73.10 22.46 28.77
N ALA A 80 72.42 23.62 28.80
CA ALA A 80 72.55 24.70 27.84
C ALA A 80 73.93 25.27 27.67
N THR A 81 74.41 25.27 26.42
CA THR A 81 75.32 26.34 25.91
C THR A 81 75.31 26.28 24.37
N SER A 82 74.98 27.39 23.77
CA SER A 82 75.03 27.73 22.35
C SER A 82 73.70 27.63 21.58
N GLY A 83 72.87 28.64 21.72
CA GLY A 83 71.51 28.72 21.19
C GLY A 83 71.33 28.95 19.68
N LEU A 84 72.39 28.92 18.89
CA LEU A 84 72.27 29.05 17.43
C LEU A 84 72.40 27.70 16.69
N PHE A 85 73.19 26.78 17.25
CA PHE A 85 73.36 25.47 16.60
C PHE A 85 72.21 24.51 16.81
N GLU A 86 71.56 24.55 17.97
CA GLU A 86 70.37 23.73 18.26
C GLU A 86 69.12 24.18 17.47
N SER A 87 68.97 25.48 17.23
CA SER A 87 67.91 26.01 16.43
C SER A 87 68.00 25.58 14.96
N VAL A 88 69.18 25.50 14.41
CA VAL A 88 69.44 25.05 13.04
C VAL A 88 69.20 23.54 12.90
N ILE A 89 69.62 22.74 13.89
CA ILE A 89 69.40 21.29 13.89
C ILE A 89 67.93 20.96 14.03
N THR A 90 67.17 21.68 14.87
CA THR A 90 65.74 21.47 15.02
C THR A 90 64.92 21.89 13.76
N VAL A 91 65.34 22.98 13.10
CA VAL A 91 64.74 23.39 11.82
C VAL A 91 65.09 22.40 10.71
N LEU A 92 66.37 21.93 10.63
CA LEU A 92 66.68 20.90 9.64
C LEU A 92 66.02 19.56 9.91
N ALA A 93 65.85 19.16 11.18
CA ALA A 93 65.13 17.95 11.55
C ALA A 93 63.64 18.05 11.24
N SER A 94 63.03 19.20 11.47
CA SER A 94 61.62 19.43 11.13
C SER A 94 61.38 19.52 9.62
N VAL A 95 62.33 20.11 8.86
CA VAL A 95 62.26 20.12 7.39
C VAL A 95 62.51 18.72 6.83
N ALA A 96 63.42 17.93 7.36
CA ALA A 96 63.65 16.56 6.97
C ALA A 96 62.45 15.65 7.31
N LEU A 97 61.81 15.86 8.46
CA LEU A 97 60.60 15.14 8.85
C LEU A 97 59.40 15.52 7.96
N SER A 98 59.26 16.79 7.62
CA SER A 98 58.26 17.26 6.69
C SER A 98 58.49 16.76 5.27
N ALA A 99 59.74 16.72 4.82
CA ALA A 99 60.08 16.15 3.51
C ALA A 99 59.91 14.63 3.46
N SER A 100 60.17 13.90 4.54
CA SER A 100 59.92 12.46 4.60
C SER A 100 58.42 12.12 4.67
N LEU A 101 57.57 13.01 5.21
CA LEU A 101 56.13 12.88 5.18
C LEU A 101 55.53 13.22 3.79
N LEU A 102 56.23 14.03 2.99
CA LEU A 102 55.85 14.35 1.62
C LEU A 102 56.32 13.32 0.58
N VAL A 103 57.33 12.49 0.95
CA VAL A 103 57.88 11.41 0.10
C VAL A 103 57.44 10.02 0.59
N SER A 104 56.64 9.91 1.64
CA SER A 104 55.92 8.68 1.84
C SER A 104 54.98 8.54 0.64
N ASP A 105 55.33 7.64 -0.28
CA ASP A 105 54.40 7.12 -1.27
C ASP A 105 53.14 6.67 -0.51
N VAL A 106 52.19 7.58 -0.38
CA VAL A 106 50.80 7.21 -0.16
C VAL A 106 50.49 6.49 -1.45
N ASP A 107 50.60 5.16 -1.44
CA ASP A 107 49.94 4.36 -2.46
C ASP A 107 48.53 4.96 -2.60
N PRO A 108 48.20 5.62 -3.73
CA PRO A 108 46.85 6.05 -3.92
C PRO A 108 46.05 4.76 -3.75
N ALA A 109 45.17 4.72 -2.78
CA ALA A 109 44.20 3.66 -2.66
C ALA A 109 43.54 3.63 -4.04
N SER A 110 44.13 2.87 -4.94
CA SER A 110 43.61 2.68 -6.30
C SER A 110 42.28 2.03 -6.07
N ALA A 111 41.23 2.85 -6.11
CA ALA A 111 39.88 2.31 -6.32
C ALA A 111 40.05 1.37 -7.51
N PHE A 112 39.86 0.08 -7.26
CA PHE A 112 39.99 -0.94 -8.27
C PHE A 112 38.94 -0.63 -9.30
N VAL A 113 39.28 0.16 -10.32
CA VAL A 113 38.42 0.38 -11.49
C VAL A 113 38.42 -0.95 -12.21
N VAL A 114 37.33 -1.71 -12.05
CA VAL A 114 37.10 -2.91 -12.85
C VAL A 114 36.94 -2.46 -14.29
N THR A 115 38.02 -2.47 -15.05
CA THR A 115 38.08 -2.05 -16.45
C THR A 115 37.48 -3.09 -17.41
N THR A 116 37.20 -4.30 -16.92
CA THR A 116 36.47 -5.32 -17.71
C THR A 116 34.97 -5.11 -17.57
N PRO A 117 34.19 -4.98 -18.67
CA PRO A 117 32.75 -4.91 -18.60
C PRO A 117 32.24 -6.10 -17.79
N ARG A 118 31.54 -5.83 -16.69
CA ARG A 118 30.95 -6.86 -15.84
C ARG A 118 29.98 -7.68 -16.67
N ARG A 119 30.23 -8.97 -16.86
CA ARG A 119 29.24 -9.86 -17.46
C ARG A 119 28.13 -10.08 -16.44
N LEU A 120 26.92 -9.64 -16.79
CA LEU A 120 25.72 -9.92 -16.02
C LEU A 120 25.49 -11.43 -15.94
N GLN A 121 25.03 -11.90 -14.78
CA GLN A 121 24.61 -13.30 -14.62
C GLN A 121 23.29 -13.53 -15.38
N SER A 122 22.92 -14.79 -15.56
CA SER A 122 21.73 -15.15 -16.33
C SER A 122 20.44 -14.61 -15.75
N ASP A 123 20.34 -14.58 -14.42
CA ASP A 123 19.18 -14.05 -13.69
C ASP A 123 19.13 -12.50 -13.73
N GLU A 124 20.28 -11.83 -13.66
CA GLU A 124 20.37 -10.38 -13.88
C GLU A 124 19.94 -10.00 -15.30
N LEU A 125 20.42 -10.77 -16.30
CA LEU A 125 20.04 -10.56 -17.70
C LEU A 125 18.53 -10.78 -17.93
N ALA A 126 17.95 -11.79 -17.28
CA ALA A 126 16.51 -12.04 -17.35
C ALA A 126 15.72 -10.87 -16.76
N THR A 127 16.14 -10.35 -15.61
CA THR A 127 15.52 -9.18 -14.97
C THR A 127 15.63 -7.92 -15.84
N VAL A 128 16.80 -7.66 -16.41
CA VAL A 128 17.02 -6.51 -17.32
C VAL A 128 16.11 -6.59 -18.56
N ARG A 129 16.05 -7.77 -19.19
CA ARG A 129 15.16 -7.99 -20.35
C ARG A 129 13.70 -7.79 -20.01
N LEU A 130 13.22 -8.41 -18.91
CA LEU A 130 11.86 -8.25 -18.43
C LEU A 130 11.51 -6.76 -18.26
N PHE A 131 12.39 -6.00 -17.61
CA PHE A 131 12.20 -4.57 -17.42
C PHE A 131 12.14 -3.82 -18.75
N GLN A 132 13.08 -4.05 -19.65
CA GLN A 132 13.14 -3.39 -20.97
C GLN A 132 11.91 -3.70 -21.84
N GLU A 133 11.42 -4.93 -21.80
CA GLU A 133 10.28 -5.38 -22.60
C GLU A 133 8.95 -4.81 -22.08
N ASN A 134 8.80 -4.64 -20.77
CA ASN A 134 7.55 -4.22 -20.16
C ASN A 134 7.48 -2.72 -19.84
N THR A 135 8.60 -2.03 -19.70
CA THR A 135 8.65 -0.57 -19.47
C THR A 135 7.80 0.24 -20.46
N PRO A 136 7.79 -0.07 -21.78
CA PRO A 136 6.96 0.68 -22.73
C PRO A 136 5.45 0.54 -22.52
N SER A 137 5.03 -0.44 -21.72
CA SER A 137 3.62 -0.65 -21.37
C SER A 137 3.20 0.17 -20.15
N VAL A 138 4.16 0.68 -19.36
CA VAL A 138 3.88 1.38 -18.10
C VAL A 138 3.85 2.90 -18.34
N VAL A 139 2.82 3.55 -17.81
CA VAL A 139 2.56 4.97 -18.01
C VAL A 139 2.55 5.73 -16.68
N TYR A 140 2.83 7.02 -16.77
CA TYR A 140 2.66 7.97 -15.67
C TYR A 140 1.32 8.68 -15.79
N ILE A 141 0.61 8.82 -14.68
CA ILE A 141 -0.70 9.46 -14.62
C ILE A 141 -0.60 10.67 -13.69
N THR A 142 -0.98 11.83 -14.21
CA THR A 142 -1.11 13.06 -13.43
C THR A 142 -2.58 13.38 -13.22
N ASN A 143 -2.96 13.53 -11.97
CA ASN A 143 -4.28 13.98 -11.55
C ASN A 143 -4.21 15.49 -11.27
N LEU A 144 -4.97 16.28 -12.02
CA LEU A 144 -5.06 17.74 -11.92
C LEU A 144 -6.38 18.11 -11.29
N ALA A 145 -6.36 19.07 -10.35
CA ALA A 145 -7.53 19.67 -9.80
C ALA A 145 -7.63 21.15 -10.21
N ALA A 146 -8.81 21.55 -10.60
CA ALA A 146 -9.11 22.95 -10.82
C ALA A 146 -9.20 23.66 -9.46
N ARG A 147 -8.31 24.62 -9.20
CA ARG A 147 -8.38 25.51 -8.04
C ARG A 147 -8.56 26.92 -8.51
N GLN A 148 -9.58 27.60 -7.96
CA GLN A 148 -9.78 29.01 -8.19
C GLN A 148 -8.79 29.79 -7.32
N ASP A 149 -7.99 30.66 -7.94
CA ASP A 149 -7.14 31.60 -7.21
C ASP A 149 -8.03 32.59 -6.48
N ALA A 150 -7.80 32.76 -5.19
CA ALA A 150 -8.63 33.65 -4.33
C ALA A 150 -8.48 35.12 -4.68
N PHE A 151 -7.42 35.54 -5.41
CA PHE A 151 -7.14 36.94 -5.74
C PHE A 151 -7.48 37.29 -7.18
N THR A 152 -7.19 36.40 -8.13
CA THR A 152 -7.40 36.67 -9.57
C THR A 152 -8.69 36.11 -10.12
N LEU A 153 -9.36 35.20 -9.37
CA LEU A 153 -10.52 34.40 -9.80
C LEU A 153 -10.20 33.48 -10.99
N ASP A 154 -8.93 33.38 -11.38
CA ASP A 154 -8.51 32.44 -12.42
C ASP A 154 -8.58 31.02 -11.92
N VAL A 155 -8.97 30.11 -12.82
CA VAL A 155 -8.96 28.68 -12.54
C VAL A 155 -7.59 28.13 -12.91
N LEU A 156 -6.83 27.72 -11.89
CA LEU A 156 -5.52 27.09 -12.05
C LEU A 156 -5.64 25.59 -11.92
N GLU A 157 -5.08 24.84 -12.88
CA GLU A 157 -4.90 23.40 -12.79
C GLU A 157 -3.67 23.10 -11.92
N VAL A 158 -3.88 22.52 -10.76
CA VAL A 158 -2.81 22.19 -9.82
C VAL A 158 -2.73 20.67 -9.71
N PRO A 159 -1.53 20.06 -9.85
CA PRO A 159 -1.35 18.64 -9.58
C PRO A 159 -1.79 18.27 -8.16
N GLN A 160 -2.77 17.36 -8.04
CA GLN A 160 -3.28 16.86 -6.75
C GLN A 160 -2.60 15.57 -6.34
N GLY A 161 -2.19 14.80 -7.33
CA GLY A 161 -1.56 13.50 -7.12
C GLY A 161 -1.03 12.94 -8.42
N SER A 162 -0.32 11.85 -8.30
CA SER A 162 0.20 11.12 -9.43
C SER A 162 0.30 9.63 -9.09
N GLY A 163 0.33 8.81 -10.11
CA GLY A 163 0.51 7.38 -9.99
C GLY A 163 0.97 6.77 -11.30
N SER A 164 1.01 5.48 -11.31
CA SER A 164 1.30 4.69 -12.51
C SER A 164 0.03 4.07 -13.08
N GLY A 165 0.13 3.62 -14.30
CA GLY A 165 -0.84 2.79 -14.98
C GLY A 165 -0.14 1.94 -16.02
N PHE A 166 -0.88 1.18 -16.78
CA PHE A 166 -0.34 0.42 -17.88
C PHE A 166 -1.33 0.31 -19.04
N VAL A 167 -0.79 0.16 -20.23
CA VAL A 167 -1.55 0.00 -21.46
C VAL A 167 -2.22 -1.37 -21.46
N TRP A 168 -3.55 -1.39 -21.54
CA TRP A 168 -4.33 -2.61 -21.58
C TRP A 168 -4.48 -3.19 -22.97
N ASP A 169 -4.76 -2.31 -23.94
CA ASP A 169 -4.98 -2.70 -25.32
C ASP A 169 -4.48 -1.64 -26.31
N LYS A 170 -4.61 -1.94 -27.62
CA LYS A 170 -4.26 -1.03 -28.72
C LYS A 170 -5.34 0.01 -29.06
N ASP A 171 -6.45 -0.01 -28.34
CA ASP A 171 -7.52 0.98 -28.51
C ASP A 171 -7.36 2.16 -27.54
N GLY A 172 -6.28 2.16 -26.75
CA GLY A 172 -5.88 3.25 -25.86
C GLY A 172 -6.45 3.14 -24.45
N HIS A 173 -6.92 1.97 -24.04
CA HIS A 173 -7.34 1.77 -22.66
C HIS A 173 -6.11 1.63 -21.75
N ILE A 174 -6.11 2.42 -20.68
CA ILE A 174 -5.11 2.44 -19.62
C ILE A 174 -5.77 1.99 -18.33
N VAL A 175 -5.17 1.04 -17.66
CA VAL A 175 -5.63 0.54 -16.37
C VAL A 175 -4.78 1.11 -15.24
N THR A 176 -5.43 1.53 -14.16
CA THR A 176 -4.80 2.09 -12.96
C THR A 176 -5.68 1.87 -11.72
N ASN A 177 -5.27 2.37 -10.56
CA ASN A 177 -6.13 2.39 -9.38
C ASN A 177 -7.10 3.57 -9.39
N TYR A 178 -8.29 3.35 -8.79
CA TYR A 178 -9.28 4.42 -8.63
C TYR A 178 -8.75 5.57 -7.76
N HIS A 179 -8.02 5.27 -6.68
CA HIS A 179 -7.49 6.31 -5.80
C HIS A 179 -6.50 7.26 -6.51
N VAL A 180 -5.84 6.83 -7.60
CA VAL A 180 -4.95 7.68 -8.41
C VAL A 180 -5.73 8.77 -9.15
N ILE A 181 -6.95 8.47 -9.60
CA ILE A 181 -7.77 9.37 -10.40
C ILE A 181 -8.85 10.10 -9.60
N ARG A 182 -9.00 9.75 -8.33
CA ARG A 182 -10.08 10.28 -7.48
C ARG A 182 -10.01 11.79 -7.38
N GLY A 183 -11.13 12.47 -7.66
CA GLY A 183 -11.27 13.92 -7.53
C GLY A 183 -10.55 14.73 -8.62
N ALA A 184 -10.12 14.07 -9.70
CA ALA A 184 -9.51 14.77 -10.84
C ALA A 184 -10.54 15.62 -11.57
N SER A 185 -10.17 16.86 -11.91
CA SER A 185 -10.86 17.68 -12.91
C SER A 185 -10.33 17.43 -14.30
N ASP A 186 -9.04 17.12 -14.43
CA ASP A 186 -8.36 16.73 -15.65
C ASP A 186 -7.34 15.63 -15.37
N LEU A 187 -7.13 14.74 -16.34
CA LEU A 187 -6.20 13.61 -16.26
C LEU A 187 -5.26 13.61 -17.45
N ARG A 188 -3.97 13.46 -17.17
CA ARG A 188 -2.94 13.34 -18.21
C ARG A 188 -2.17 12.06 -18.06
N VAL A 189 -1.95 11.38 -19.18
CA VAL A 189 -1.19 10.15 -19.25
C VAL A 189 0.06 10.40 -20.08
N THR A 190 1.22 10.15 -19.50
CA THR A 190 2.53 10.25 -20.18
C THR A 190 3.05 8.85 -20.46
N LEU A 191 3.30 8.57 -21.72
CA LEU A 191 3.87 7.30 -22.19
C LEU A 191 5.38 7.24 -21.93
N ALA A 192 5.98 6.07 -22.13
CA ALA A 192 7.41 5.85 -21.95
C ALA A 192 8.30 6.72 -22.87
N ASP A 193 7.80 7.13 -24.03
CA ASP A 193 8.47 8.06 -24.94
C ASP A 193 8.32 9.54 -24.55
N GLN A 194 7.83 9.83 -23.35
CA GLN A 194 7.58 11.16 -22.78
C GLN A 194 6.48 11.95 -23.51
N THR A 195 5.70 11.33 -24.41
CA THR A 195 4.54 11.98 -24.99
C THR A 195 3.36 11.94 -24.01
N THR A 196 2.71 13.10 -23.81
CA THR A 196 1.59 13.24 -22.91
C THR A 196 0.29 13.37 -23.67
N TYR A 197 -0.73 12.66 -23.22
CA TYR A 197 -2.08 12.67 -23.79
C TYR A 197 -3.08 13.03 -22.70
N GLU A 198 -4.12 13.77 -23.09
CA GLU A 198 -5.31 13.93 -22.29
C GLU A 198 -6.03 12.59 -22.14
N ALA A 199 -6.48 12.26 -20.95
CA ALA A 199 -7.13 10.98 -20.65
C ALA A 199 -8.56 11.20 -20.19
N ARG A 200 -9.47 10.36 -20.69
CA ARG A 200 -10.87 10.34 -20.28
C ARG A 200 -11.15 9.11 -19.44
N VAL A 201 -11.92 9.28 -18.38
CA VAL A 201 -12.39 8.15 -17.57
C VAL A 201 -13.43 7.37 -18.36
N VAL A 202 -13.15 6.10 -18.64
CA VAL A 202 -14.14 5.16 -19.23
C VAL A 202 -15.08 4.65 -18.16
N GLY A 203 -14.53 4.28 -17.01
CA GLY A 203 -15.26 3.84 -15.83
C GLY A 203 -14.32 3.43 -14.72
N PHE A 204 -14.88 3.15 -13.56
CA PHE A 204 -14.12 2.73 -12.39
C PHE A 204 -14.92 1.83 -11.46
N ASP A 205 -14.20 1.17 -10.57
CA ASP A 205 -14.75 0.39 -9.47
C ASP A 205 -14.09 0.86 -8.16
N GLN A 206 -14.83 1.59 -7.34
CA GLN A 206 -14.38 2.09 -6.06
C GLN A 206 -14.20 0.98 -5.02
N ASP A 207 -15.00 -0.07 -5.13
CA ASP A 207 -14.99 -1.18 -4.16
C ASP A 207 -13.74 -2.05 -4.31
N LYS A 208 -13.20 -2.16 -5.52
CA LYS A 208 -11.97 -2.94 -5.82
C LYS A 208 -10.79 -2.06 -6.23
N ASP A 209 -10.93 -0.74 -6.14
CA ASP A 209 -9.87 0.24 -6.42
C ASP A 209 -9.25 0.12 -7.82
N VAL A 210 -10.08 -0.08 -8.85
CA VAL A 210 -9.67 -0.20 -10.26
C VAL A 210 -10.32 0.89 -11.09
N ALA A 211 -9.57 1.47 -12.02
CA ALA A 211 -10.08 2.45 -12.98
C ALA A 211 -9.54 2.18 -14.39
N VAL A 212 -10.35 2.52 -15.38
CA VAL A 212 -9.98 2.45 -16.79
C VAL A 212 -10.10 3.85 -17.40
N LEU A 213 -8.99 4.29 -17.98
CA LEU A 213 -8.89 5.53 -18.74
C LEU A 213 -8.79 5.21 -20.22
N ARG A 214 -9.05 6.21 -21.06
CA ARG A 214 -8.80 6.14 -22.49
C ARG A 214 -8.00 7.34 -22.96
N ILE A 215 -7.00 7.07 -23.78
CA ILE A 215 -6.19 8.08 -24.47
C ILE A 215 -6.29 7.91 -25.98
N ASP A 216 -6.21 9.01 -26.69
CA ASP A 216 -6.22 9.01 -28.16
C ASP A 216 -4.76 9.07 -28.69
N ALA A 217 -4.04 7.94 -28.54
CA ALA A 217 -2.65 7.80 -28.98
C ALA A 217 -2.55 6.90 -30.23
N PRO A 218 -1.53 7.09 -31.09
CA PRO A 218 -1.27 6.20 -32.22
C PRO A 218 -1.02 4.76 -31.76
N LYS A 219 -1.62 3.78 -32.46
CA LYS A 219 -1.54 2.34 -32.09
C LYS A 219 -0.10 1.80 -32.03
N GLU A 220 0.81 2.41 -32.78
CA GLU A 220 2.23 2.05 -32.81
C GLU A 220 2.96 2.38 -31.52
N LYS A 221 2.48 3.40 -30.78
CA LYS A 221 3.01 3.80 -29.48
C LYS A 221 2.45 2.99 -28.32
N LEU A 222 1.31 2.35 -28.53
CA LEU A 222 0.64 1.56 -27.51
C LEU A 222 1.23 0.15 -27.46
N ARG A 223 1.78 -0.21 -26.31
CA ARG A 223 2.35 -1.53 -26.03
C ARG A 223 1.53 -2.18 -24.92
N PRO A 224 0.51 -3.00 -25.27
CA PRO A 224 -0.26 -3.71 -24.25
C PRO A 224 0.62 -4.64 -23.44
N ILE A 225 0.34 -4.69 -22.13
CA ILE A 225 1.05 -5.60 -21.25
C ILE A 225 0.50 -7.03 -21.42
N PRO A 226 1.35 -8.08 -21.43
CA PRO A 226 0.86 -9.45 -21.46
C PRO A 226 0.07 -9.79 -20.19
N VAL A 227 -1.17 -10.22 -20.33
CA VAL A 227 -2.03 -10.58 -19.21
C VAL A 227 -1.80 -12.04 -18.83
N GLY A 228 -1.43 -12.29 -17.56
CA GLY A 228 -1.23 -13.61 -16.97
C GLY A 228 -2.46 -14.13 -16.23
N ILE A 229 -2.22 -14.99 -15.27
CA ILE A 229 -3.23 -15.63 -14.42
C ILE A 229 -2.79 -15.47 -12.96
N SER A 230 -3.74 -15.19 -12.06
CA SER A 230 -3.44 -15.04 -10.63
C SER A 230 -3.97 -16.17 -9.75
N SER A 231 -4.80 -17.05 -10.28
CA SER A 231 -5.40 -18.16 -9.52
C SER A 231 -4.45 -19.31 -9.20
N ASP A 232 -3.36 -19.47 -9.95
CA ASP A 232 -2.36 -20.53 -9.81
C ASP A 232 -1.05 -20.12 -9.15
N LEU A 233 -0.99 -18.87 -8.66
CA LEU A 233 0.19 -18.31 -8.00
C LEU A 233 0.56 -19.06 -6.73
N LEU A 234 1.87 -19.15 -6.45
CA LEU A 234 2.43 -19.80 -5.27
C LEU A 234 3.27 -18.81 -4.46
N VAL A 235 3.22 -18.94 -3.13
CA VAL A 235 4.10 -18.20 -2.23
C VAL A 235 5.57 -18.57 -2.51
N GLY A 236 6.43 -17.57 -2.60
CA GLY A 236 7.84 -17.71 -2.95
C GLY A 236 8.15 -17.47 -4.43
N GLN A 237 7.14 -17.36 -5.32
CA GLN A 237 7.36 -16.96 -6.72
C GLN A 237 7.94 -15.54 -6.78
N LYS A 238 8.93 -15.34 -7.64
CA LYS A 238 9.56 -14.05 -7.90
C LYS A 238 8.59 -13.11 -8.61
N VAL A 239 8.56 -11.86 -8.19
CA VAL A 239 7.70 -10.83 -8.78
C VAL A 239 8.44 -9.53 -9.00
N TYR A 240 7.93 -8.72 -9.93
CA TYR A 240 8.49 -7.47 -10.36
C TYR A 240 7.39 -6.40 -10.40
N ALA A 241 7.56 -5.36 -9.61
CA ALA A 241 6.66 -4.21 -9.67
C ALA A 241 7.34 -3.08 -10.47
N ILE A 242 6.65 -2.59 -11.50
CA ILE A 242 7.13 -1.48 -12.32
C ILE A 242 6.22 -0.29 -12.08
N GLY A 243 6.83 0.89 -11.97
CA GLY A 243 6.12 2.16 -11.86
C GLY A 243 6.87 3.29 -12.52
N ASN A 244 6.21 4.43 -12.67
CA ASN A 244 6.81 5.67 -13.15
C ASN A 244 6.45 6.80 -12.17
N PRO A 245 7.11 6.86 -10.99
CA PRO A 245 6.65 7.69 -9.86
C PRO A 245 6.64 9.19 -10.13
N PHE A 246 7.44 9.69 -11.03
CA PHE A 246 7.57 11.13 -11.29
C PHE A 246 7.46 11.50 -12.77
N GLY A 247 7.09 10.55 -13.63
CA GLY A 247 7.05 10.75 -15.05
C GLY A 247 8.42 10.95 -15.72
N LEU A 248 9.50 10.83 -14.94
CA LEU A 248 10.87 11.06 -15.42
C LEU A 248 11.50 9.75 -15.91
N ASP A 249 11.41 8.71 -15.09
CA ASP A 249 12.04 7.42 -15.38
C ASP A 249 11.28 6.27 -14.70
N HIS A 250 11.30 5.12 -15.33
CA HIS A 250 10.63 3.94 -14.79
C HIS A 250 11.46 3.32 -13.68
N THR A 251 10.78 2.87 -12.64
CA THR A 251 11.37 2.24 -11.46
C THR A 251 10.95 0.79 -11.39
N LEU A 252 11.92 -0.08 -11.16
CA LEU A 252 11.71 -1.50 -10.91
C LEU A 252 11.96 -1.82 -9.45
N THR A 253 11.03 -2.51 -8.82
CA THR A 253 11.27 -3.17 -7.53
C THR A 253 11.00 -4.66 -7.68
N THR A 254 11.81 -5.49 -7.01
CA THR A 254 11.71 -6.94 -7.08
C THR A 254 11.48 -7.53 -5.71
N GLY A 255 10.77 -8.64 -5.68
CA GLY A 255 10.49 -9.38 -4.46
C GLY A 255 9.90 -10.74 -4.78
N VAL A 256 9.18 -11.30 -3.82
CA VAL A 256 8.47 -12.56 -3.96
C VAL A 256 7.00 -12.40 -3.54
N ILE A 257 6.17 -13.33 -3.93
CA ILE A 257 4.85 -13.48 -3.34
C ILE A 257 5.03 -13.94 -1.89
N SER A 258 4.72 -13.07 -0.94
CA SER A 258 4.84 -13.34 0.50
C SER A 258 3.59 -13.97 1.09
N GLY A 259 2.44 -13.80 0.44
CA GLY A 259 1.17 -14.37 0.87
C GLY A 259 0.09 -14.24 -0.21
N LEU A 260 -0.89 -15.11 -0.11
CA LEU A 260 -2.05 -15.15 -1.00
C LEU A 260 -3.33 -15.16 -0.18
N ARG A 261 -4.46 -14.86 -0.84
CA ARG A 261 -5.79 -14.85 -0.21
C ARG A 261 -5.85 -13.93 1.01
N ARG A 262 -5.16 -12.78 0.91
CA ARG A 262 -5.25 -11.72 1.90
C ARG A 262 -6.45 -10.82 1.58
N GLU A 263 -6.81 -10.02 2.56
CA GLU A 263 -7.89 -9.05 2.43
C GLU A 263 -7.41 -7.68 2.91
N ILE A 264 -7.73 -6.66 2.15
CA ILE A 264 -7.51 -5.25 2.52
C ILE A 264 -8.81 -4.49 2.36
N SER A 265 -8.92 -3.34 3.00
CA SER A 265 -10.09 -2.46 2.83
C SER A 265 -9.85 -1.46 1.71
N SER A 266 -10.84 -1.27 0.85
CA SER A 266 -10.85 -0.18 -0.12
C SER A 266 -10.75 1.16 0.61
N ALA A 267 -9.82 2.00 0.20
CA ALA A 267 -9.64 3.34 0.76
C ALA A 267 -10.82 4.29 0.45
N ALA A 268 -11.61 3.97 -0.59
CA ALA A 268 -12.75 4.78 -1.01
C ALA A 268 -14.03 4.41 -0.27
N THR A 269 -14.33 3.12 -0.14
CA THR A 269 -15.63 2.62 0.33
C THR A 269 -15.55 1.85 1.64
N GLY A 270 -14.35 1.48 2.09
CA GLY A 270 -14.13 0.58 3.24
C GLY A 270 -14.53 -0.87 2.97
N ARG A 271 -15.01 -1.21 1.76
CA ARG A 271 -15.35 -2.59 1.40
C ARG A 271 -14.10 -3.45 1.28
N PRO A 272 -14.21 -4.75 1.57
CA PRO A 272 -13.08 -5.65 1.45
C PRO A 272 -12.70 -5.90 -0.01
N ILE A 273 -11.42 -5.74 -0.32
CA ILE A 273 -10.77 -6.23 -1.53
C ILE A 273 -10.14 -7.57 -1.16
N GLN A 274 -10.72 -8.63 -1.67
CA GLN A 274 -10.36 -10.00 -1.29
C GLN A 274 -9.34 -10.59 -2.24
N ASP A 275 -8.73 -11.71 -1.79
CA ASP A 275 -7.78 -12.51 -2.54
C ASP A 275 -6.52 -11.75 -3.00
N VAL A 276 -6.22 -10.59 -2.38
CA VAL A 276 -5.06 -9.78 -2.77
C VAL A 276 -3.75 -10.54 -2.59
N ILE A 277 -2.81 -10.24 -3.48
CA ILE A 277 -1.45 -10.78 -3.48
C ILE A 277 -0.63 -9.92 -2.52
N GLN A 278 0.00 -10.55 -1.53
CA GLN A 278 0.99 -9.91 -0.65
C GLN A 278 2.38 -10.13 -1.22
N THR A 279 3.19 -9.07 -1.29
CA THR A 279 4.58 -9.11 -1.75
C THR A 279 5.50 -8.27 -0.87
N ASP A 280 6.78 -8.61 -0.84
CA ASP A 280 7.85 -7.80 -0.24
C ASP A 280 8.56 -6.90 -1.27
N ALA A 281 8.20 -7.00 -2.56
CA ALA A 281 8.57 -5.98 -3.54
C ALA A 281 8.13 -4.60 -3.02
N ALA A 282 9.03 -3.62 -3.07
CA ALA A 282 8.74 -2.32 -2.48
C ALA A 282 7.64 -1.60 -3.28
N ILE A 283 6.43 -1.54 -2.69
CA ILE A 283 5.33 -0.72 -3.17
C ILE A 283 5.42 0.62 -2.44
N ASN A 284 5.48 1.71 -3.18
CA ASN A 284 5.61 3.07 -2.67
C ASN A 284 4.68 4.01 -3.45
N PRO A 285 4.41 5.22 -2.93
CA PRO A 285 3.74 6.25 -3.71
C PRO A 285 4.44 6.44 -5.06
N GLY A 286 3.68 6.31 -6.14
CA GLY A 286 4.16 6.44 -7.52
C GLY A 286 4.23 5.13 -8.30
N ASN A 287 4.36 3.94 -7.68
CA ASN A 287 4.14 2.68 -8.39
C ASN A 287 2.73 2.09 -8.17
N SER A 288 1.90 2.74 -7.34
CA SER A 288 0.46 2.44 -7.25
C SER A 288 -0.22 2.62 -8.61
N GLY A 289 -1.06 1.68 -9.00
CA GLY A 289 -1.68 1.60 -10.31
C GLY A 289 -0.80 0.95 -11.39
N GLY A 290 0.49 0.80 -11.14
CA GLY A 290 1.41 0.07 -12.01
C GLY A 290 1.26 -1.46 -11.90
N PRO A 291 1.84 -2.21 -12.86
CA PRO A 291 1.73 -3.65 -12.90
C PRO A 291 2.61 -4.35 -11.88
N LEU A 292 2.12 -5.48 -11.36
CA LEU A 292 2.91 -6.55 -10.76
C LEU A 292 3.04 -7.68 -11.78
N LEU A 293 4.27 -8.08 -12.08
CA LEU A 293 4.59 -9.08 -13.09
C LEU A 293 5.18 -10.35 -12.46
N ASP A 294 4.96 -11.47 -13.12
CA ASP A 294 5.68 -12.72 -12.85
C ASP A 294 7.10 -12.72 -13.49
N SER A 295 7.85 -13.80 -13.32
CA SER A 295 9.19 -13.95 -13.90
C SER A 295 9.22 -14.10 -15.43
N SER A 296 8.06 -14.28 -16.06
CA SER A 296 7.89 -14.32 -17.52
C SER A 296 7.46 -12.98 -18.10
N GLY A 297 7.25 -11.97 -17.26
CA GLY A 297 6.78 -10.64 -17.67
C GLY A 297 5.28 -10.53 -17.87
N ASN A 298 4.49 -11.53 -17.42
CA ASN A 298 3.04 -11.45 -17.48
C ASN A 298 2.47 -10.69 -16.30
N LEU A 299 1.43 -9.92 -16.54
CA LEU A 299 0.68 -9.21 -15.51
C LEU A 299 -0.05 -10.20 -14.59
N ILE A 300 0.24 -10.16 -13.30
CA ILE A 300 -0.43 -10.98 -12.28
C ILE A 300 -1.26 -10.15 -11.30
N GLY A 301 -1.05 -8.82 -11.26
CA GLY A 301 -1.84 -7.92 -10.43
C GLY A 301 -1.52 -6.46 -10.65
N ILE A 302 -2.30 -5.59 -9.96
CA ILE A 302 -2.09 -4.13 -9.92
C ILE A 302 -1.59 -3.76 -8.52
N ASN A 303 -0.47 -3.04 -8.45
CA ASN A 303 0.06 -2.53 -7.18
C ASN A 303 -0.89 -1.48 -6.61
N THR A 304 -1.36 -1.64 -5.37
CA THR A 304 -2.39 -0.75 -4.84
C THR A 304 -2.08 -0.15 -3.48
N ALA A 305 -1.68 -0.95 -2.51
CA ALA A 305 -1.59 -0.50 -1.13
C ALA A 305 -0.36 -1.05 -0.42
N ILE A 306 0.02 -0.36 0.65
CA ILE A 306 1.03 -0.81 1.61
C ILE A 306 0.41 -0.87 3.00
N TYR A 307 0.86 -1.83 3.80
CA TYR A 307 0.62 -1.80 5.24
C TYR A 307 1.81 -1.11 5.90
N SER A 308 1.68 0.19 6.17
CA SER A 308 2.78 0.98 6.70
C SER A 308 2.31 2.11 7.61
N PRO A 309 2.82 2.19 8.84
CA PRO A 309 2.55 3.32 9.73
C PRO A 309 3.19 4.63 9.26
N SER A 310 4.26 4.55 8.45
CA SER A 310 5.03 5.71 7.98
C SER A 310 4.66 6.20 6.57
N GLY A 311 3.81 5.45 5.85
CA GLY A 311 3.48 5.72 4.45
C GLY A 311 4.55 5.28 3.43
N ALA A 312 5.69 4.72 3.89
CA ALA A 312 6.71 4.12 3.04
C ALA A 312 6.67 2.59 3.13
N SER A 313 7.20 1.87 2.14
CA SER A 313 7.22 0.41 2.15
C SER A 313 7.95 -0.12 3.40
N SER A 314 7.28 -1.00 4.13
CA SER A 314 7.82 -1.76 5.27
C SER A 314 8.09 -3.23 4.93
N GLY A 315 8.15 -3.58 3.64
CA GLY A 315 8.24 -4.96 3.16
C GLY A 315 6.90 -5.69 3.11
N VAL A 316 5.79 -4.95 3.24
CA VAL A 316 4.43 -5.49 3.10
C VAL A 316 3.66 -4.65 2.11
N GLY A 317 3.61 -5.12 0.87
CA GLY A 317 2.83 -4.54 -0.21
C GLY A 317 1.69 -5.46 -0.64
N PHE A 318 0.66 -4.88 -1.24
CA PHE A 318 -0.50 -5.60 -1.74
C PHE A 318 -0.80 -5.23 -3.19
N SER A 319 -1.21 -6.24 -3.95
CA SER A 319 -1.64 -6.05 -5.34
C SER A 319 -2.97 -6.75 -5.58
N ILE A 320 -3.85 -6.10 -6.35
CA ILE A 320 -5.15 -6.65 -6.74
C ILE A 320 -4.90 -7.72 -7.81
N PRO A 321 -5.41 -8.94 -7.64
CA PRO A 321 -5.16 -10.03 -8.58
C PRO A 321 -5.67 -9.73 -9.99
N VAL A 322 -4.93 -10.14 -11.03
CA VAL A 322 -5.29 -9.87 -12.42
C VAL A 322 -6.60 -10.51 -12.84
N ASP A 323 -6.97 -11.68 -12.29
CA ASP A 323 -8.25 -12.33 -12.60
C ASP A 323 -9.43 -11.46 -12.16
N THR A 324 -9.31 -10.77 -11.01
CA THR A 324 -10.28 -9.77 -10.55
C THR A 324 -10.29 -8.55 -11.45
N VAL A 325 -9.11 -8.04 -11.82
CA VAL A 325 -8.97 -6.86 -12.69
C VAL A 325 -9.57 -7.11 -14.05
N ASN A 326 -9.29 -8.25 -14.66
CA ASN A 326 -9.77 -8.62 -16.00
C ASN A 326 -11.32 -8.59 -16.05
N GLY A 327 -11.97 -9.19 -15.05
CA GLY A 327 -13.43 -9.18 -14.97
C GLY A 327 -14.05 -7.78 -14.82
N ILE A 328 -13.34 -6.87 -14.14
CA ILE A 328 -13.73 -5.47 -13.94
C ILE A 328 -13.53 -4.68 -15.24
N VAL A 329 -12.33 -4.76 -15.81
CA VAL A 329 -11.97 -4.04 -17.04
C VAL A 329 -12.88 -4.44 -18.19
N ASP A 330 -13.17 -5.72 -18.35
CA ASP A 330 -14.10 -6.21 -19.37
C ASP A 330 -15.50 -5.59 -19.26
N GLN A 331 -16.02 -5.43 -18.03
CA GLN A 331 -17.31 -4.78 -17.83
C GLN A 331 -17.24 -3.28 -18.13
N ILE A 332 -16.18 -2.60 -17.66
CA ILE A 332 -15.99 -1.17 -17.88
C ILE A 332 -15.86 -0.85 -19.37
N VAL A 333 -15.04 -1.59 -20.10
CA VAL A 333 -14.83 -1.36 -21.55
C VAL A 333 -16.13 -1.61 -22.33
N LYS A 334 -16.93 -2.62 -21.96
CA LYS A 334 -18.18 -2.97 -22.67
C LYS A 334 -19.35 -2.08 -22.29
N PHE A 335 -19.48 -1.71 -21.01
CA PHE A 335 -20.69 -1.09 -20.47
C PHE A 335 -20.46 0.27 -19.82
N GLY A 336 -19.20 0.75 -19.72
CA GLY A 336 -18.83 2.00 -19.05
C GLY A 336 -18.85 1.92 -17.53
N LYS A 337 -19.33 0.83 -16.94
CA LYS A 337 -19.46 0.65 -15.50
C LYS A 337 -19.43 -0.80 -15.07
N VAL A 338 -19.15 -1.02 -13.78
CA VAL A 338 -19.26 -2.33 -13.14
C VAL A 338 -20.62 -2.45 -12.48
N THR A 339 -21.35 -3.50 -12.83
CA THR A 339 -22.64 -3.80 -12.22
C THR A 339 -22.49 -4.92 -11.19
N ARG A 340 -22.76 -4.60 -9.91
CA ARG A 340 -22.66 -5.54 -8.81
C ARG A 340 -24.04 -5.87 -8.24
N PRO A 341 -24.32 -7.16 -7.96
CA PRO A 341 -25.51 -7.55 -7.24
C PRO A 341 -25.42 -7.14 -5.77
N ILE A 342 -26.48 -6.60 -5.21
CA ILE A 342 -26.58 -6.24 -3.81
C ILE A 342 -27.84 -6.82 -3.16
N LEU A 343 -27.74 -7.02 -1.84
CA LEU A 343 -28.91 -7.27 -0.98
C LEU A 343 -29.63 -5.97 -0.59
N GLY A 344 -28.97 -4.82 -0.74
CA GLY A 344 -29.52 -3.51 -0.38
C GLY A 344 -29.70 -3.33 1.13
N ILE A 345 -28.76 -3.80 1.94
CA ILE A 345 -28.75 -3.66 3.41
C ILE A 345 -27.58 -2.78 3.88
N LYS A 346 -27.78 -2.13 5.03
CA LYS A 346 -26.67 -1.67 5.87
C LYS A 346 -26.54 -2.62 7.05
N PHE A 347 -25.33 -2.95 7.43
CA PHE A 347 -25.08 -3.89 8.53
C PHE A 347 -24.07 -3.34 9.53
N ALA A 348 -24.07 -3.93 10.73
CA ALA A 348 -23.21 -3.54 11.82
C ALA A 348 -21.75 -3.95 11.55
N PRO A 349 -20.76 -3.19 12.09
CA PRO A 349 -19.38 -3.64 12.13
C PRO A 349 -19.25 -5.00 12.81
N ASP A 350 -18.38 -5.86 12.29
CA ASP A 350 -18.20 -7.24 12.78
C ASP A 350 -17.89 -7.28 14.28
N GLN A 351 -17.04 -6.36 14.78
CA GLN A 351 -16.74 -6.24 16.21
C GLN A 351 -17.98 -6.04 17.12
N SER A 352 -18.98 -5.31 16.60
CA SER A 352 -20.23 -5.09 17.34
C SER A 352 -21.07 -6.36 17.41
N VAL A 353 -21.03 -7.20 16.38
CA VAL A 353 -21.74 -8.49 16.32
C VAL A 353 -21.06 -9.50 17.25
N GLU A 354 -19.73 -9.53 17.26
CA GLU A 354 -18.95 -10.38 18.18
C GLU A 354 -19.23 -10.06 19.65
N GLN A 355 -19.40 -8.79 20.01
CA GLN A 355 -19.76 -8.38 21.38
C GLN A 355 -21.14 -8.90 21.82
N LEU A 356 -22.04 -9.19 20.87
CA LEU A 356 -23.34 -9.81 21.14
C LEU A 356 -23.23 -11.34 21.35
N GLY A 357 -22.03 -11.92 21.17
CA GLY A 357 -21.79 -13.36 21.30
C GLY A 357 -22.35 -14.18 20.14
N VAL A 358 -22.68 -13.56 19.01
CA VAL A 358 -23.21 -14.21 17.81
C VAL A 358 -22.27 -14.05 16.63
N SER A 359 -22.38 -14.97 15.66
CA SER A 359 -21.59 -14.94 14.44
C SER A 359 -22.53 -14.72 13.24
N GLY A 360 -22.20 -13.79 12.37
CA GLY A 360 -23.02 -13.45 11.21
C GLY A 360 -23.01 -11.95 10.92
N VAL A 361 -23.93 -11.50 10.08
CA VAL A 361 -24.06 -10.10 9.68
C VAL A 361 -25.38 -9.53 10.20
N LEU A 362 -25.31 -8.61 11.18
CA LEU A 362 -26.49 -7.96 11.77
C LEU A 362 -27.01 -6.86 10.85
N VAL A 363 -28.26 -6.98 10.42
CA VAL A 363 -28.95 -5.99 9.57
C VAL A 363 -29.31 -4.77 10.40
N LEU A 364 -28.72 -3.62 10.08
CA LEU A 364 -29.05 -2.32 10.68
C LEU A 364 -30.18 -1.62 9.93
N ASP A 365 -30.16 -1.69 8.59
CA ASP A 365 -31.11 -1.05 7.72
C ASP A 365 -31.40 -1.94 6.51
N ALA A 366 -32.66 -2.01 6.11
CA ALA A 366 -33.16 -2.71 4.94
C ALA A 366 -34.32 -1.89 4.35
N PRO A 367 -34.02 -0.94 3.43
CA PRO A 367 -35.04 -0.10 2.82
C PRO A 367 -36.17 -0.92 2.22
N ALA A 368 -37.42 -0.53 2.46
CA ALA A 368 -38.62 -1.29 2.02
C ALA A 368 -38.71 -1.46 0.49
N ASN A 369 -38.14 -0.53 -0.26
CA ASN A 369 -38.02 -0.57 -1.71
C ASN A 369 -36.79 -1.30 -2.24
N GLY A 370 -35.85 -1.66 -1.37
CA GLY A 370 -34.65 -2.44 -1.70
C GLY A 370 -34.93 -3.95 -1.72
N PRO A 371 -33.98 -4.75 -2.29
CA PRO A 371 -34.19 -6.20 -2.44
C PRO A 371 -34.41 -6.92 -1.11
N ALA A 372 -33.64 -6.64 -0.07
CA ALA A 372 -33.80 -7.24 1.25
C ALA A 372 -35.14 -6.85 1.93
N GLY A 373 -35.53 -5.57 1.84
CA GLY A 373 -36.77 -5.09 2.42
C GLY A 373 -38.02 -5.70 1.70
N LYS A 374 -37.99 -5.78 0.38
CA LYS A 374 -39.04 -6.46 -0.42
C LYS A 374 -39.18 -7.93 -0.05
N ALA A 375 -38.07 -8.59 0.29
CA ALA A 375 -38.04 -9.99 0.70
C ALA A 375 -38.46 -10.21 2.16
N GLY A 376 -38.60 -9.15 2.97
CA GLY A 376 -39.02 -9.24 4.37
C GLY A 376 -37.91 -9.40 5.40
N LEU A 377 -36.66 -9.05 5.07
CA LEU A 377 -35.57 -8.90 6.05
C LEU A 377 -35.93 -7.75 7.01
N GLN A 378 -35.69 -7.97 8.29
CA GLN A 378 -36.02 -7.01 9.32
C GLN A 378 -34.77 -6.23 9.79
N PRO A 379 -34.82 -4.88 9.73
CA PRO A 379 -33.74 -4.05 10.24
C PRO A 379 -33.76 -3.94 11.77
N THR A 380 -32.64 -3.58 12.36
CA THR A 380 -32.53 -3.18 13.74
C THR A 380 -33.31 -1.89 13.99
N LYS A 381 -34.14 -1.85 15.03
CA LYS A 381 -34.99 -0.69 15.35
C LYS A 381 -35.02 -0.41 16.84
N ARG A 382 -35.52 0.77 17.21
CA ARG A 382 -35.84 1.09 18.59
C ARG A 382 -37.32 0.98 18.83
N ASP A 383 -37.70 0.44 19.99
CA ASP A 383 -39.11 0.40 20.40
C ASP A 383 -39.58 1.78 20.88
N ALA A 384 -40.84 1.87 21.26
CA ALA A 384 -41.46 3.08 21.79
C ALA A 384 -40.80 3.61 23.09
N TYR A 385 -40.05 2.76 23.78
CA TYR A 385 -39.33 3.10 25.02
C TYR A 385 -37.83 3.37 24.78
N GLY A 386 -37.40 3.40 23.50
CA GLY A 386 -36.01 3.63 23.11
C GLY A 386 -35.09 2.41 23.25
N ARG A 387 -35.59 1.23 23.59
CA ARG A 387 -34.81 -0.01 23.67
C ARG A 387 -34.50 -0.53 22.27
N LEU A 388 -33.27 -1.03 22.12
CA LEU A 388 -32.83 -1.60 20.85
C LEU A 388 -33.48 -2.99 20.63
N ILE A 389 -34.18 -3.15 19.52
CA ILE A 389 -34.65 -4.43 19.00
C ILE A 389 -33.71 -4.79 17.85
N LEU A 390 -32.92 -5.86 18.03
CA LEU A 390 -32.02 -6.33 17.01
C LEU A 390 -32.79 -6.79 15.76
N GLY A 391 -32.26 -6.45 14.61
CA GLY A 391 -32.74 -6.96 13.32
C GLY A 391 -32.26 -8.39 13.08
N ASP A 392 -32.50 -8.86 11.87
CA ASP A 392 -32.05 -10.17 11.41
C ASP A 392 -30.52 -10.28 11.41
N ILE A 393 -30.00 -11.44 11.80
CA ILE A 393 -28.59 -11.76 11.69
C ILE A 393 -28.42 -12.79 10.58
N ILE A 394 -27.78 -12.42 9.49
CA ILE A 394 -27.52 -13.31 8.34
C ILE A 394 -26.43 -14.30 8.75
N THR A 395 -26.73 -15.58 8.71
CA THR A 395 -25.85 -16.68 9.12
C THR A 395 -25.40 -17.55 7.94
N SER A 396 -26.17 -17.57 6.85
CA SER A 396 -25.76 -18.23 5.60
C SER A 396 -26.45 -17.61 4.37
N VAL A 397 -25.82 -17.73 3.21
CA VAL A 397 -26.37 -17.36 1.91
C VAL A 397 -26.09 -18.51 0.94
N ASN A 398 -27.14 -19.01 0.28
CA ASN A 398 -27.08 -20.19 -0.62
C ASN A 398 -26.41 -21.41 0.04
N GLY A 399 -26.62 -21.62 1.35
CA GLY A 399 -26.03 -22.71 2.12
C GLY A 399 -24.54 -22.50 2.49
N LYS A 400 -23.92 -21.41 2.02
CA LYS A 400 -22.56 -21.02 2.43
C LYS A 400 -22.63 -20.23 3.74
N LYS A 401 -21.85 -20.62 4.72
CA LYS A 401 -21.80 -19.96 6.03
C LYS A 401 -21.31 -18.52 5.88
N VAL A 402 -21.94 -17.59 6.59
CA VAL A 402 -21.57 -16.19 6.71
C VAL A 402 -21.22 -15.92 8.16
N THR A 403 -19.98 -15.55 8.43
CA THR A 403 -19.49 -15.25 9.78
C THR A 403 -19.27 -13.76 9.99
N ASN A 404 -19.06 -13.01 8.93
CA ASN A 404 -18.74 -11.58 8.93
C ASN A 404 -19.18 -10.92 7.61
N GLY A 405 -19.00 -9.60 7.51
CA GLY A 405 -19.33 -8.84 6.30
C GLY A 405 -18.53 -9.24 5.07
N SER A 406 -17.28 -9.67 5.25
CA SER A 406 -16.41 -10.11 4.15
C SER A 406 -16.91 -11.39 3.49
N ASP A 407 -17.37 -12.39 4.29
CA ASP A 407 -17.97 -13.61 3.77
C ASP A 407 -19.22 -13.31 2.93
N LEU A 408 -20.06 -12.37 3.41
CA LEU A 408 -21.23 -11.93 2.68
C LEU A 408 -20.86 -11.36 1.30
N TYR A 409 -19.92 -10.42 1.26
CA TYR A 409 -19.45 -9.84 0.00
C TYR A 409 -18.85 -10.88 -0.94
N ARG A 410 -18.05 -11.82 -0.41
CA ARG A 410 -17.46 -12.91 -1.19
C ARG A 410 -18.51 -13.78 -1.89
N ILE A 411 -19.62 -14.03 -1.22
CA ILE A 411 -20.72 -14.83 -1.81
C ILE A 411 -21.45 -14.01 -2.86
N LEU A 412 -21.74 -12.73 -2.57
CA LEU A 412 -22.45 -11.85 -3.50
C LEU A 412 -21.63 -11.56 -4.78
N ASP A 413 -20.30 -11.41 -4.67
CA ASP A 413 -19.41 -11.21 -5.82
C ASP A 413 -19.41 -12.41 -6.80
N GLN A 414 -19.87 -13.59 -6.36
CA GLN A 414 -20.06 -14.80 -7.21
C GLN A 414 -21.44 -14.89 -7.87
N CYS A 415 -22.38 -14.00 -7.49
CA CYS A 415 -23.74 -13.96 -8.02
C CYS A 415 -23.87 -12.93 -9.14
N LYS A 416 -24.98 -12.99 -9.86
CA LYS A 416 -25.35 -12.01 -10.90
C LYS A 416 -26.56 -11.22 -10.45
N VAL A 417 -26.73 -10.05 -11.04
CA VAL A 417 -27.97 -9.26 -10.88
C VAL A 417 -29.14 -10.06 -11.42
N GLY A 418 -30.24 -10.12 -10.66
CA GLY A 418 -31.41 -10.93 -10.95
C GLY A 418 -31.37 -12.34 -10.38
N ASP A 419 -30.22 -12.81 -9.86
CA ASP A 419 -30.20 -14.11 -9.19
C ASP A 419 -31.03 -14.06 -7.91
N THR A 420 -31.72 -15.17 -7.62
CA THR A 420 -32.42 -15.36 -6.36
C THR A 420 -31.52 -16.12 -5.40
N VAL A 421 -31.21 -15.50 -4.28
CA VAL A 421 -30.38 -16.10 -3.22
C VAL A 421 -31.23 -16.47 -2.01
N THR A 422 -30.95 -17.61 -1.40
CA THR A 422 -31.58 -18.03 -0.14
C THR A 422 -30.72 -17.56 1.01
N VAL A 423 -31.25 -16.62 1.80
CA VAL A 423 -30.59 -16.05 2.97
C VAL A 423 -31.16 -16.73 4.22
N GLU A 424 -30.32 -17.37 5.03
CA GLU A 424 -30.70 -17.86 6.34
C GLU A 424 -30.39 -16.81 7.38
N VAL A 425 -31.39 -16.43 8.14
CA VAL A 425 -31.28 -15.43 9.21
C VAL A 425 -31.65 -16.02 10.55
N LEU A 426 -30.99 -15.48 11.59
CA LEU A 426 -31.44 -15.64 12.98
C LEU A 426 -32.30 -14.42 13.32
N ARG A 427 -33.59 -14.65 13.56
CA ARG A 427 -34.58 -13.65 13.99
C ARG A 427 -35.00 -13.93 15.41
N GLY A 428 -34.49 -13.17 16.37
CA GLY A 428 -34.58 -13.55 17.78
C GLY A 428 -33.93 -14.92 18.00
N ASP A 429 -34.71 -15.92 18.45
CA ASP A 429 -34.22 -17.28 18.70
C ASP A 429 -34.56 -18.27 17.58
N HIS A 430 -35.13 -17.81 16.48
CA HIS A 430 -35.58 -18.66 15.38
C HIS A 430 -34.77 -18.47 14.12
N LYS A 431 -34.49 -19.56 13.41
CA LYS A 431 -33.88 -19.52 12.09
C LYS A 431 -34.96 -19.48 11.01
N GLU A 432 -34.84 -18.52 10.11
CA GLU A 432 -35.72 -18.38 8.95
C GLU A 432 -34.92 -18.40 7.66
N LYS A 433 -35.56 -18.85 6.57
CA LYS A 433 -35.01 -18.81 5.21
C LYS A 433 -35.82 -17.82 4.40
N ILE A 434 -35.14 -16.87 3.82
CA ILE A 434 -35.72 -15.78 3.06
C ILE A 434 -35.11 -15.81 1.65
N SER A 435 -35.96 -15.82 0.63
CA SER A 435 -35.50 -15.73 -0.77
C SER A 435 -35.43 -14.28 -1.19
N VAL A 436 -34.25 -13.82 -1.62
CA VAL A 436 -34.01 -12.44 -2.02
C VAL A 436 -33.56 -12.42 -3.47
N VAL A 437 -34.21 -11.61 -4.32
CA VAL A 437 -33.79 -11.34 -5.69
C VAL A 437 -32.74 -10.19 -5.64
N LEU A 438 -31.55 -10.44 -6.13
CA LEU A 438 -30.48 -9.45 -6.13
C LEU A 438 -30.72 -8.35 -7.16
N GLU A 439 -30.58 -7.11 -6.76
CA GLU A 439 -30.69 -5.93 -7.63
C GLU A 439 -29.33 -5.30 -7.88
N PRO A 440 -29.17 -4.51 -8.97
CA PRO A 440 -27.91 -3.81 -9.21
C PRO A 440 -27.66 -2.75 -8.13
N LYS A 441 -26.39 -2.54 -7.78
CA LYS A 441 -25.99 -1.39 -6.94
C LYS A 441 -26.44 -0.11 -7.65
N PRO A 442 -27.18 0.80 -6.99
CA PRO A 442 -27.52 2.09 -7.56
C PRO A 442 -26.26 2.86 -7.96
N ASP A 443 -26.31 3.58 -9.07
CA ASP A 443 -25.23 4.48 -9.46
C ASP A 443 -25.12 5.58 -8.40
N GLU A 444 -23.97 5.74 -7.81
CA GLU A 444 -23.64 6.88 -6.93
C GLU A 444 -23.42 8.09 -7.84
N SER A 445 -24.45 8.94 -7.95
CA SER A 445 -24.41 10.20 -8.70
C SER A 445 -23.55 11.26 -7.98
#